data_df27ea8e7750e7b9e470b2bbb98920cd
#
_entry.id   df27ea8e7750e7b9e470b2bbb98920cd
#
_cell.length_a   1.000
_cell.length_b   1.000
_cell.length_c   1.000
_cell.angle_alpha   90.00
_cell.angle_beta   90.00
_cell.angle_gamma   90.00
#
_symmetry.space_group_name_H-M   'P 1'
#
loop_
_entity.id
_entity.type
_entity.pdbx_description
1 polymer ?
#
loop_
_entity_poly.entity_id
_entity_poly.type
_entity_poly.pdbx_seq_one_letter_code
_entity_poly.pdbx_strand_id
1 'polypeptide(L)'
;MRAIFCLIITAATAAAFAGEASWSKRAAEGNREVLTADDLGKIPSGEQVDRRGKVFLRRIKPADPGIDWYADPTGIPYVTYQFEQRTGLPTCTDNEGLNVATSELFECPLIYLTGHGGWHFNETEIENLTKFITRGGSILLDDCYVRRSSFTDAVGPESSKIVPGSQLGTVLPSDTYVGQLFKLCYSMPPDSWPGGRAAYWNNWQYVLADGRPAIIFTPNDDGCGWEVSSPPTASNPIGEGIGHGGSNEYREVVYQWATDWFLFALTH
;
A
#
# COMPACT_ATOMS: atom_id res chain seq x y z
N MET A 1 -25.23 11.68 -0.98
CA MET A 1 -23.85 11.30 -1.34
C MET A 1 -23.62 9.80 -1.48
N ARG A 2 -24.11 8.93 -0.56
CA ARG A 2 -23.93 7.46 -0.66
C ARG A 2 -24.49 6.81 -1.94
N ALA A 3 -25.61 7.28 -2.48
CA ALA A 3 -26.23 6.70 -3.69
C ALA A 3 -25.46 7.00 -4.99
N ILE A 4 -24.74 8.12 -5.06
CA ILE A 4 -23.96 8.50 -6.25
C ILE A 4 -22.65 7.67 -6.31
N PHE A 5 -22.10 7.33 -5.14
CA PHE A 5 -20.89 6.52 -5.07
C PHE A 5 -21.11 5.06 -5.50
N CYS A 6 -22.24 4.47 -5.11
CA CYS A 6 -22.62 3.12 -5.58
C CYS A 6 -22.82 3.06 -7.12
N LEU A 7 -23.27 4.16 -7.74
CA LEU A 7 -23.45 4.19 -9.19
C LEU A 7 -22.12 4.26 -9.95
N ILE A 8 -21.12 4.95 -9.36
CA ILE A 8 -19.77 5.05 -9.95
C ILE A 8 -19.04 3.71 -9.83
N ILE A 9 -19.19 2.99 -8.71
CA ILE A 9 -18.58 1.66 -8.52
C ILE A 9 -19.21 0.63 -9.47
N THR A 10 -20.52 0.68 -9.71
CA THR A 10 -21.17 -0.24 -10.68
C THR A 10 -20.79 0.06 -12.12
N ALA A 11 -20.52 1.31 -12.47
CA ALA A 11 -20.00 1.66 -13.80
C ALA A 11 -18.50 1.27 -13.95
N ALA A 12 -17.72 1.35 -12.87
CA ALA A 12 -16.32 0.92 -12.85
C ALA A 12 -16.17 -0.60 -12.96
N THR A 13 -17.07 -1.38 -12.34
CA THR A 13 -17.05 -2.85 -12.47
C THR A 13 -17.36 -3.32 -13.90
N ALA A 14 -18.22 -2.61 -14.64
CA ALA A 14 -18.45 -2.91 -16.06
C ALA A 14 -17.23 -2.56 -16.94
N ALA A 15 -16.46 -1.54 -16.57
CA ALA A 15 -15.22 -1.17 -17.27
C ALA A 15 -14.05 -2.10 -16.90
N ALA A 16 -14.03 -2.69 -15.69
CA ALA A 16 -13.03 -3.67 -15.26
C ALA A 16 -13.07 -4.93 -16.13
N PHE A 17 -14.26 -5.42 -16.50
CA PHE A 17 -14.40 -6.54 -17.42
C PHE A 17 -13.90 -6.23 -18.85
N ALA A 18 -13.93 -4.98 -19.27
CA ALA A 18 -13.37 -4.56 -20.56
C ALA A 18 -11.82 -4.43 -20.50
N GLY A 19 -11.27 -4.12 -19.31
CA GLY A 19 -9.83 -4.09 -19.05
C GLY A 19 -9.18 -5.48 -19.05
N GLU A 20 -9.87 -6.51 -18.53
CA GLU A 20 -9.43 -7.90 -18.58
C GLU A 20 -9.15 -8.39 -20.01
N ALA A 21 -10.00 -8.00 -20.98
CA ALA A 21 -9.81 -8.36 -22.37
C ALA A 21 -8.56 -7.75 -23.00
N SER A 22 -8.12 -6.58 -22.55
CA SER A 22 -6.92 -5.92 -23.05
C SER A 22 -5.64 -6.48 -22.44
N TRP A 23 -5.69 -6.92 -21.19
CA TRP A 23 -4.55 -7.50 -20.48
C TRP A 23 -4.36 -8.99 -20.78
N SER A 24 -5.43 -9.75 -20.80
CA SER A 24 -5.40 -11.15 -21.26
C SER A 24 -4.86 -11.23 -22.70
N LYS A 25 -5.14 -10.22 -23.52
CA LYS A 25 -4.61 -10.13 -24.88
C LYS A 25 -3.12 -9.81 -24.88
N ARG A 26 -2.63 -8.86 -24.09
CA ARG A 26 -1.20 -8.57 -23.94
C ARG A 26 -0.44 -9.69 -23.24
N ALA A 27 -1.06 -10.35 -22.26
CA ALA A 27 -0.49 -11.52 -21.60
C ALA A 27 -0.43 -12.74 -22.51
N ALA A 28 -1.36 -12.91 -23.45
CA ALA A 28 -1.36 -13.98 -24.45
C ALA A 28 -0.37 -13.71 -25.60
N GLU A 29 -0.01 -12.45 -25.87
CA GLU A 29 0.91 -12.06 -26.93
C GLU A 29 2.40 -12.25 -26.60
N GLY A 30 2.73 -12.88 -25.47
CA GLY A 30 4.07 -13.43 -25.21
C GLY A 30 5.19 -12.44 -24.88
N ASN A 31 4.90 -11.15 -24.78
CA ASN A 31 5.87 -10.14 -24.36
C ASN A 31 5.85 -9.98 -22.84
N ARG A 32 6.45 -10.96 -22.15
CA ARG A 32 6.54 -11.02 -20.71
C ARG A 32 7.96 -10.86 -20.27
N GLU A 33 8.35 -9.67 -20.00
CA GLU A 33 9.48 -9.43 -19.11
C GLU A 33 8.97 -9.59 -17.68
N VAL A 34 9.45 -10.60 -16.99
CA VAL A 34 9.40 -10.66 -15.53
C VAL A 34 10.15 -9.43 -15.06
N LEU A 35 9.49 -8.56 -14.27
CA LEU A 35 10.19 -7.43 -13.68
C LEU A 35 11.25 -7.96 -12.74
N THR A 36 12.48 -7.92 -13.17
CA THR A 36 13.65 -8.19 -12.34
C THR A 36 14.08 -6.91 -11.63
N ALA A 37 14.98 -7.01 -10.67
CA ALA A 37 15.58 -5.83 -10.06
C ALA A 37 16.17 -4.86 -11.10
N ASP A 38 16.72 -5.40 -12.22
CA ASP A 38 17.24 -4.61 -13.33
C ASP A 38 16.13 -3.93 -14.14
N ASP A 39 14.94 -4.51 -14.18
CA ASP A 39 13.79 -3.94 -14.88
C ASP A 39 13.12 -2.83 -14.10
N LEU A 40 13.27 -2.81 -12.77
CA LEU A 40 12.78 -1.73 -11.93
C LEU A 40 13.43 -0.38 -12.26
N GLY A 41 14.67 -0.38 -12.68
CA GLY A 41 15.35 0.81 -13.22
C GLY A 41 14.76 1.31 -14.55
N LYS A 42 13.91 0.52 -15.23
CA LYS A 42 13.23 0.88 -16.48
C LYS A 42 11.81 1.37 -16.25
N ILE A 43 11.27 1.21 -15.04
CA ILE A 43 9.94 1.74 -14.70
C ILE A 43 10.06 3.26 -14.64
N PRO A 44 9.21 4.00 -15.37
CA PRO A 44 9.21 5.46 -15.29
C PRO A 44 9.05 5.92 -13.84
N SER A 45 9.81 6.92 -13.44
CA SER A 45 9.79 7.46 -12.10
C SER A 45 9.99 8.98 -12.10
N GLY A 46 9.68 9.62 -11.00
CA GLY A 46 9.89 11.05 -10.84
C GLY A 46 9.12 11.90 -11.85
N GLU A 47 9.79 12.86 -12.45
CA GLU A 47 9.20 13.79 -13.44
C GLU A 47 8.74 13.10 -14.74
N GLN A 48 9.22 11.88 -15.00
CA GLN A 48 8.86 11.13 -16.22
C GLN A 48 7.50 10.44 -16.11
N VAL A 49 6.91 10.38 -14.92
CA VAL A 49 5.63 9.72 -14.68
C VAL A 49 4.49 10.70 -14.84
N ASP A 50 3.59 10.46 -15.79
CA ASP A 50 2.34 11.22 -15.90
C ASP A 50 1.34 10.69 -14.85
N ARG A 51 1.19 11.44 -13.75
CA ARG A 51 0.33 11.12 -12.60
C ARG A 51 -1.08 11.72 -12.73
N ARG A 52 -1.36 12.57 -13.72
CA ARG A 52 -2.62 13.31 -13.85
C ARG A 52 -3.82 12.38 -14.01
N GLY A 53 -4.77 12.47 -13.08
CA GLY A 53 -5.99 11.66 -13.09
C GLY A 53 -5.75 10.17 -12.81
N LYS A 54 -4.61 9.81 -12.26
CA LYS A 54 -4.24 8.44 -11.92
C LYS A 54 -4.02 8.29 -10.43
N VAL A 55 -4.31 7.11 -9.91
CA VAL A 55 -3.95 6.70 -8.55
C VAL A 55 -2.52 6.17 -8.55
N PHE A 56 -1.76 6.55 -7.55
CA PHE A 56 -0.39 6.09 -7.38
C PHE A 56 0.00 6.05 -5.91
N LEU A 57 0.93 5.18 -5.60
CA LEU A 57 1.55 5.01 -4.29
C LEU A 57 3.03 5.36 -4.42
N ARG A 58 3.53 6.23 -3.55
CA ARG A 58 4.95 6.58 -3.49
C ARG A 58 5.60 6.01 -2.23
N ARG A 59 6.78 5.46 -2.43
CA ARG A 59 7.62 4.97 -1.35
C ARG A 59 8.37 6.13 -0.69
N ILE A 60 8.26 6.24 0.63
CA ILE A 60 9.05 7.20 1.40
C ILE A 60 10.52 6.79 1.37
N LYS A 61 11.38 7.74 1.05
CA LYS A 61 12.82 7.66 1.23
C LYS A 61 13.22 8.63 2.35
N PRO A 62 13.32 8.16 3.60
CA PRO A 62 13.72 9.01 4.71
C PRO A 62 15.15 9.54 4.51
N ALA A 63 15.44 10.68 5.15
CA ALA A 63 16.81 11.18 5.21
C ALA A 63 17.72 10.30 6.11
N ASP A 64 17.11 9.51 6.98
CA ASP A 64 17.82 8.53 7.81
C ASP A 64 18.48 7.44 6.94
N PRO A 65 19.80 7.31 6.98
CA PRO A 65 20.50 6.30 6.20
C PRO A 65 20.39 4.89 6.80
N GLY A 66 19.80 4.74 7.99
CA GLY A 66 19.74 3.48 8.74
C GLY A 66 18.69 2.50 8.23
N ILE A 67 17.76 2.96 7.39
CA ILE A 67 16.68 2.12 6.85
C ILE A 67 16.93 1.72 5.40
N ASP A 68 16.69 0.46 5.10
CA ASP A 68 16.62 -0.08 3.75
C ASP A 68 15.23 0.14 3.12
N TRP A 69 14.85 1.40 2.98
CA TRP A 69 13.55 1.87 2.51
C TRP A 69 13.10 1.26 1.16
N TYR A 70 14.02 0.65 0.44
CA TYR A 70 13.78 0.02 -0.86
C TYR A 70 13.51 -1.49 -0.75
N ALA A 71 13.18 -2.02 0.42
CA ALA A 71 12.68 -3.38 0.57
C ALA A 71 11.43 -3.61 -0.30
N ASP A 72 11.18 -4.83 -0.74
CA ASP A 72 10.05 -5.22 -1.60
C ASP A 72 9.96 -4.40 -2.91
N PRO A 73 10.99 -4.43 -3.76
CA PRO A 73 11.09 -3.51 -4.88
C PRO A 73 9.98 -3.67 -5.93
N THR A 74 9.37 -4.85 -6.08
CA THR A 74 8.27 -5.10 -7.01
C THR A 74 6.90 -4.87 -6.39
N GLY A 75 6.80 -4.68 -5.07
CA GLY A 75 5.53 -4.58 -4.35
C GLY A 75 4.65 -3.42 -4.85
N ILE A 76 5.19 -2.19 -4.95
CA ILE A 76 4.42 -1.03 -5.43
C ILE A 76 3.92 -1.21 -6.86
N PRO A 77 4.72 -1.61 -7.85
CA PRO A 77 4.25 -1.89 -9.19
C PRO A 77 3.06 -2.83 -9.23
N TYR A 78 3.11 -3.91 -8.45
CA TYR A 78 2.06 -4.92 -8.49
C TYR A 78 0.84 -4.59 -7.64
N VAL A 79 0.97 -3.93 -6.50
CA VAL A 79 -0.20 -3.50 -5.74
C VAL A 79 -0.99 -2.42 -6.49
N THR A 80 -0.33 -1.49 -7.17
CA THR A 80 -1.01 -0.50 -8.02
C THR A 80 -1.67 -1.16 -9.23
N TYR A 81 -1.00 -2.11 -9.88
CA TYR A 81 -1.60 -2.92 -10.94
C TYR A 81 -2.85 -3.66 -10.44
N GLN A 82 -2.77 -4.37 -9.32
CA GLN A 82 -3.91 -5.09 -8.74
C GLN A 82 -5.05 -4.15 -8.34
N PHE A 83 -4.73 -2.97 -7.84
CA PHE A 83 -5.74 -1.95 -7.56
C PHE A 83 -6.49 -1.54 -8.83
N GLU A 84 -5.80 -1.27 -9.94
CA GLU A 84 -6.42 -0.95 -11.23
C GLU A 84 -7.31 -2.09 -11.74
N GLN A 85 -6.83 -3.34 -11.66
CA GLN A 85 -7.60 -4.51 -12.11
C GLN A 85 -8.89 -4.69 -11.32
N ARG A 86 -8.88 -4.37 -10.02
CA ARG A 86 -10.02 -4.57 -9.11
C ARG A 86 -11.03 -3.44 -9.14
N THR A 87 -10.59 -2.23 -9.44
CA THR A 87 -11.42 -1.02 -9.33
C THR A 87 -11.74 -0.38 -10.68
N GLY A 88 -10.95 -0.64 -11.70
CA GLY A 88 -11.01 0.07 -13.00
C GLY A 88 -10.52 1.51 -12.92
N LEU A 89 -10.01 1.97 -11.79
CA LEU A 89 -9.43 3.31 -11.66
C LEU A 89 -8.02 3.32 -12.25
N PRO A 90 -7.70 4.25 -13.14
CA PRO A 90 -6.40 4.29 -13.78
C PRO A 90 -5.29 4.52 -12.74
N THR A 91 -4.21 3.77 -12.87
CA THR A 91 -3.03 3.91 -12.01
C THR A 91 -1.80 4.32 -12.81
N CYS A 92 -0.78 4.75 -12.12
CA CYS A 92 0.58 4.77 -12.64
C CYS A 92 1.55 4.24 -11.58
N THR A 93 2.61 3.63 -12.06
CA THR A 93 3.69 3.15 -11.21
C THR A 93 4.78 4.22 -11.13
N ASP A 94 5.11 4.60 -9.90
CA ASP A 94 6.23 5.47 -9.59
C ASP A 94 7.06 4.82 -8.50
N ASN A 95 8.20 4.30 -8.88
CA ASN A 95 9.07 3.52 -8.00
C ASN A 95 10.26 4.34 -7.47
N GLU A 96 10.30 5.63 -7.73
CA GLU A 96 11.31 6.51 -7.15
C GLU A 96 10.99 6.82 -5.69
N GLY A 97 12.04 6.86 -4.87
CA GLY A 97 11.88 7.23 -3.47
C GLY A 97 11.48 8.70 -3.31
N LEU A 98 10.40 8.93 -2.59
CA LEU A 98 9.88 10.26 -2.26
C LEU A 98 10.66 10.86 -1.08
N ASN A 99 11.32 11.98 -1.30
CA ASN A 99 11.85 12.79 -0.20
C ASN A 99 10.72 13.62 0.41
N VAL A 100 10.24 13.21 1.56
CA VAL A 100 9.12 13.88 2.25
C VAL A 100 9.46 15.27 2.81
N ALA A 101 10.73 15.66 2.80
CA ALA A 101 11.12 17.03 3.12
C ALA A 101 10.82 18.03 1.98
N THR A 102 10.39 17.57 0.81
CA THR A 102 10.08 18.40 -0.36
C THR A 102 8.58 18.63 -0.55
N SER A 103 8.22 19.60 -1.39
CA SER A 103 6.83 19.87 -1.74
C SER A 103 6.16 18.76 -2.57
N GLU A 104 6.93 17.89 -3.18
CA GLU A 104 6.44 16.75 -3.96
C GLU A 104 5.56 15.80 -3.13
N LEU A 105 5.78 15.74 -1.82
CA LEU A 105 4.92 15.04 -0.89
C LEU A 105 3.44 15.39 -1.05
N PHE A 106 3.13 16.65 -1.30
CA PHE A 106 1.75 17.14 -1.36
C PHE A 106 1.02 16.85 -2.68
N GLU A 107 1.70 16.23 -3.63
CA GLU A 107 1.11 15.70 -4.86
C GLU A 107 0.59 14.27 -4.68
N CYS A 108 0.99 13.60 -3.59
CA CYS A 108 0.66 12.20 -3.31
C CYS A 108 -0.53 12.11 -2.36
N PRO A 109 -1.57 11.33 -2.65
CA PRO A 109 -2.62 11.05 -1.66
C PRO A 109 -2.21 9.95 -0.66
N LEU A 110 -1.31 9.06 -1.10
CA LEU A 110 -0.90 7.83 -0.43
C LEU A 110 0.62 7.73 -0.44
N ILE A 111 1.20 7.43 0.70
CA ILE A 111 2.65 7.17 0.82
C ILE A 111 2.90 5.93 1.68
N TYR A 112 4.01 5.26 1.41
CA TYR A 112 4.35 3.96 1.96
C TYR A 112 5.79 3.95 2.46
N LEU A 113 6.01 3.41 3.66
CA LEU A 113 7.34 3.16 4.20
C LEU A 113 7.44 1.70 4.63
N THR A 114 8.47 1.02 4.17
CA THR A 114 8.84 -0.34 4.58
C THR A 114 10.34 -0.42 4.83
N GLY A 115 10.77 -1.50 5.44
CA GLY A 115 12.18 -1.82 5.68
C GLY A 115 12.36 -2.78 6.85
N HIS A 116 13.62 -3.15 7.13
CA HIS A 116 13.97 -4.12 8.17
C HIS A 116 14.55 -3.48 9.44
N GLY A 117 15.05 -2.25 9.31
CA GLY A 117 15.78 -1.54 10.37
C GLY A 117 14.96 -0.51 11.13
N GLY A 118 15.49 -0.02 12.25
CA GLY A 118 14.96 1.16 12.91
C GLY A 118 15.12 2.40 12.02
N TRP A 119 14.21 3.34 12.18
CA TRP A 119 14.14 4.54 11.36
C TRP A 119 13.65 5.73 12.16
N HIS A 120 13.95 6.93 11.67
CA HIS A 120 13.43 8.17 12.22
C HIS A 120 13.28 9.22 11.13
N PHE A 121 12.38 10.16 11.36
CA PHE A 121 12.25 11.37 10.54
C PHE A 121 12.94 12.56 11.21
N ASN A 122 13.59 13.40 10.42
CA ASN A 122 14.10 14.68 10.89
C ASN A 122 12.97 15.71 11.07
N GLU A 123 13.29 16.87 11.65
CA GLU A 123 12.29 17.90 11.98
C GLU A 123 11.51 18.38 10.73
N THR A 124 12.19 18.59 9.60
CA THR A 124 11.54 19.03 8.35
C THR A 124 10.60 17.97 7.80
N GLU A 125 11.01 16.70 7.85
CA GLU A 125 10.18 15.57 7.44
C GLU A 125 8.93 15.46 8.32
N ILE A 126 9.09 15.57 9.64
CA ILE A 126 7.97 15.54 10.59
C ILE A 126 7.00 16.69 10.32
N GLU A 127 7.50 17.93 10.17
CA GLU A 127 6.67 19.09 9.87
C GLU A 127 5.83 18.89 8.58
N ASN A 128 6.47 18.39 7.54
CA ASN A 128 5.78 18.14 6.26
C ASN A 128 4.79 16.98 6.35
N LEU A 129 5.15 15.88 7.03
CA LEU A 129 4.24 14.75 7.25
C LEU A 129 3.04 15.16 8.10
N THR A 130 3.22 16.01 9.11
CA THR A 130 2.11 16.59 9.88
C THR A 130 1.17 17.39 8.98
N LYS A 131 1.72 18.27 8.12
CA LYS A 131 0.93 19.02 7.13
C LYS A 131 0.22 18.08 6.12
N PHE A 132 0.90 17.03 5.69
CA PHE A 132 0.35 16.03 4.78
C PHE A 132 -0.87 15.33 5.39
N ILE A 133 -0.76 14.85 6.63
CA ILE A 133 -1.87 14.23 7.36
C ILE A 133 -3.03 15.21 7.54
N THR A 134 -2.75 16.46 7.94
CA THR A 134 -3.77 17.51 8.14
C THR A 134 -4.53 17.84 6.84
N ARG A 135 -3.91 17.61 5.68
CA ARG A 135 -4.52 17.81 4.35
C ARG A 135 -5.27 16.57 3.84
N GLY A 136 -5.39 15.52 4.64
CA GLY A 136 -6.09 14.30 4.26
C GLY A 136 -5.18 13.18 3.72
N GLY A 137 -3.87 13.37 3.70
CA GLY A 137 -2.92 12.33 3.28
C GLY A 137 -2.97 11.09 4.16
N SER A 138 -2.60 9.94 3.62
CA SER A 138 -2.56 8.66 4.32
C SER A 138 -1.20 8.00 4.20
N ILE A 139 -0.71 7.45 5.31
CA ILE A 139 0.58 6.76 5.41
C ILE A 139 0.35 5.29 5.74
N LEU A 140 0.97 4.41 4.98
CA LEU A 140 1.12 3.01 5.35
C LEU A 140 2.56 2.76 5.78
N LEU A 141 2.70 2.16 6.95
CA LEU A 141 3.94 1.65 7.50
C LEU A 141 3.89 0.13 7.50
N ASP A 142 4.92 -0.54 7.01
CA ASP A 142 4.95 -1.99 6.87
C ASP A 142 6.31 -2.53 7.33
N ASP A 143 6.29 -3.38 8.35
CA ASP A 143 7.50 -4.03 8.83
C ASP A 143 7.84 -5.22 7.93
N CYS A 144 8.84 -5.07 7.08
CA CYS A 144 9.32 -6.11 6.17
C CYS A 144 10.07 -7.25 6.93
N TYR A 145 9.71 -7.46 8.18
CA TYR A 145 10.29 -8.53 9.00
C TYR A 145 9.22 -9.19 9.86
N VAL A 146 8.97 -10.45 9.63
CA VAL A 146 7.89 -11.26 10.24
C VAL A 146 7.98 -11.44 11.77
N ARG A 147 8.82 -10.73 12.45
CA ARG A 147 8.93 -10.67 13.91
C ARG A 147 9.08 -9.21 14.30
N ARG A 148 8.62 -8.86 15.49
CA ARG A 148 8.87 -7.54 16.03
C ARG A 148 10.34 -7.16 15.82
N SER A 149 10.57 -6.12 15.05
CA SER A 149 11.86 -5.61 14.66
C SER A 149 12.07 -4.19 15.21
N SER A 150 13.24 -3.63 14.98
CA SER A 150 13.49 -2.23 15.26
C SER A 150 12.63 -1.29 14.39
N PHE A 151 12.13 -1.75 13.25
CA PHE A 151 11.13 -1.00 12.48
C PHE A 151 9.84 -0.84 13.30
N THR A 152 9.26 -1.94 13.79
CA THR A 152 8.08 -1.92 14.68
C THR A 152 8.29 -1.02 15.91
N ASP A 153 9.47 -1.06 16.52
CA ASP A 153 9.76 -0.27 17.72
C ASP A 153 9.78 1.25 17.46
N ALA A 154 10.06 1.67 16.21
CA ALA A 154 10.06 3.07 15.80
C ALA A 154 8.63 3.61 15.49
N VAL A 155 7.67 2.75 15.15
CA VAL A 155 6.34 3.16 14.67
C VAL A 155 5.62 4.08 15.65
N GLY A 156 5.49 3.68 16.90
CA GLY A 156 4.80 4.49 17.93
C GLY A 156 5.46 5.84 18.18
N PRO A 157 6.75 5.87 18.49
CA PRO A 157 7.48 7.13 18.70
C PRO A 157 7.43 8.09 17.50
N GLU A 158 7.66 7.59 16.27
CA GLU A 158 7.67 8.45 15.08
C GLU A 158 6.25 8.92 14.71
N SER A 159 5.25 8.05 14.80
CA SER A 159 3.86 8.45 14.59
C SER A 159 3.39 9.54 15.57
N SER A 160 3.81 9.46 16.83
CA SER A 160 3.48 10.48 17.84
C SER A 160 4.13 11.83 17.60
N LYS A 161 5.25 11.88 16.86
CA LYS A 161 5.84 13.16 16.43
C LYS A 161 5.03 13.80 15.29
N ILE A 162 4.53 12.96 14.35
CA ILE A 162 3.74 13.41 13.21
C ILE A 162 2.34 13.84 13.65
N VAL A 163 1.71 13.07 14.55
CA VAL A 163 0.38 13.35 15.13
C VAL A 163 0.52 13.46 16.64
N PRO A 164 0.83 14.63 17.19
CA PRO A 164 1.08 14.82 18.61
C PRO A 164 -0.07 14.36 19.50
N GLY A 165 0.26 13.64 20.56
CA GLY A 165 -0.72 13.09 21.50
C GLY A 165 -1.45 11.84 21.02
N SER A 166 -1.14 11.34 19.84
CA SER A 166 -1.72 10.10 19.33
C SER A 166 -1.15 8.86 20.02
N GLN A 167 -1.93 7.78 19.95
CA GLN A 167 -1.52 6.44 20.36
C GLN A 167 -1.89 5.44 19.27
N LEU A 168 -1.13 4.34 19.19
CA LEU A 168 -1.46 3.24 18.30
C LEU A 168 -2.70 2.51 18.82
N GLY A 169 -3.75 2.51 18.03
CA GLY A 169 -4.91 1.65 18.20
C GLY A 169 -4.77 0.37 17.40
N THR A 170 -5.59 -0.62 17.69
CA THR A 170 -5.63 -1.88 16.95
C THR A 170 -6.82 -1.89 16.00
N VAL A 171 -6.61 -2.24 14.74
CA VAL A 171 -7.69 -2.46 13.78
C VAL A 171 -8.32 -3.82 14.06
N LEU A 172 -9.57 -3.79 14.55
CA LEU A 172 -10.36 -5.00 14.79
C LEU A 172 -11.49 -5.06 13.76
N PRO A 173 -11.59 -6.12 12.95
CA PRO A 173 -12.57 -6.21 11.86
C PRO A 173 -14.02 -6.18 12.33
N SER A 174 -14.30 -6.71 13.53
CA SER A 174 -15.67 -6.95 13.98
C SER A 174 -16.32 -5.77 14.69
N ASP A 175 -15.56 -4.98 15.46
CA ASP A 175 -16.17 -4.15 16.51
C ASP A 175 -15.76 -2.69 16.52
N THR A 176 -14.82 -2.26 15.66
CA THR A 176 -14.35 -0.89 15.72
C THR A 176 -14.84 -0.06 14.53
N TYR A 177 -15.07 1.22 14.79
CA TYR A 177 -15.33 2.20 13.75
C TYR A 177 -14.29 2.12 12.61
N VAL A 178 -13.02 1.99 12.95
CA VAL A 178 -11.92 1.87 11.98
C VAL A 178 -12.05 0.61 11.13
N GLY A 179 -12.34 -0.55 11.72
CA GLY A 179 -12.56 -1.78 10.96
C GLY A 179 -13.73 -1.69 9.98
N GLN A 180 -14.77 -0.90 10.29
CA GLN A 180 -15.87 -0.67 9.36
C GLN A 180 -15.50 0.27 8.22
N LEU A 181 -14.61 1.24 8.45
CA LEU A 181 -14.16 2.17 7.41
C LEU A 181 -13.39 1.46 6.28
N PHE A 182 -12.68 0.39 6.60
CA PHE A 182 -11.91 -0.39 5.62
C PHE A 182 -12.71 -1.46 4.88
N LYS A 183 -14.02 -1.59 5.14
CA LYS A 183 -14.90 -2.51 4.41
C LYS A 183 -15.58 -1.83 3.23
N LEU A 184 -14.81 -1.32 2.29
CA LEU A 184 -15.36 -0.60 1.14
C LEU A 184 -15.76 -1.55 0.01
N CYS A 185 -14.88 -2.47 -0.35
CA CYS A 185 -15.10 -3.47 -1.39
C CYS A 185 -14.97 -4.89 -0.88
N TYR A 186 -14.13 -5.11 0.12
CA TYR A 186 -13.81 -6.43 0.65
C TYR A 186 -14.07 -6.51 2.14
N SER A 187 -14.25 -7.72 2.65
CA SER A 187 -14.28 -7.95 4.08
C SER A 187 -12.88 -7.79 4.66
N MET A 188 -12.79 -7.13 5.82
CA MET A 188 -11.55 -7.13 6.57
C MET A 188 -11.14 -8.57 6.89
N PRO A 189 -9.83 -8.85 6.91
CA PRO A 189 -9.34 -10.13 7.38
C PRO A 189 -9.78 -10.39 8.83
N PRO A 190 -9.89 -11.65 9.23
CA PRO A 190 -10.25 -12.00 10.61
C PRO A 190 -9.20 -11.46 11.60
N ASP A 191 -9.63 -11.21 12.86
CA ASP A 191 -8.77 -10.72 13.95
C ASP A 191 -7.57 -11.64 14.21
N SER A 192 -7.73 -12.91 13.86
CA SER A 192 -6.67 -13.90 13.81
C SER A 192 -6.36 -14.24 12.36
N TRP A 193 -5.35 -13.67 11.80
CA TRP A 193 -4.96 -13.81 10.42
C TRP A 193 -4.15 -15.09 10.15
N PRO A 194 -4.58 -16.01 9.31
CA PRO A 194 -3.84 -17.25 9.04
C PRO A 194 -2.80 -17.06 7.90
N GLY A 195 -2.07 -15.96 7.92
CA GLY A 195 -1.11 -15.64 6.88
C GLY A 195 0.02 -16.63 6.74
N GLY A 196 0.72 -16.61 5.61
CA GLY A 196 1.69 -17.61 5.19
C GLY A 196 2.85 -17.90 6.13
N ARG A 197 3.09 -17.05 7.13
CA ARG A 197 4.00 -17.31 8.24
C ARG A 197 3.26 -17.24 9.57
N ALA A 198 2.18 -17.96 9.67
CA ALA A 198 1.15 -17.99 10.74
C ALA A 198 1.62 -17.83 12.20
N ALA A 199 2.90 -17.95 12.48
CA ALA A 199 3.44 -17.81 13.83
C ALA A 199 3.69 -16.35 14.26
N TYR A 200 3.53 -15.36 13.39
CA TYR A 200 4.09 -14.03 13.65
C TYR A 200 3.15 -12.85 13.46
N TRP A 201 1.87 -13.07 13.14
CA TRP A 201 1.08 -11.95 12.77
C TRP A 201 0.26 -11.37 13.91
N ASN A 202 0.23 -10.08 13.84
CA ASN A 202 -0.42 -9.20 14.75
C ASN A 202 -1.48 -8.41 13.99
N ASN A 203 -2.49 -7.94 14.67
CA ASN A 203 -3.47 -7.07 14.06
C ASN A 203 -2.80 -5.81 13.55
N TRP A 204 -3.30 -5.28 12.43
CA TRP A 204 -2.93 -3.96 11.98
C TRP A 204 -3.20 -2.93 13.07
N GLN A 205 -2.41 -1.88 13.06
CA GLN A 205 -2.53 -0.78 14.00
C GLN A 205 -2.78 0.53 13.22
N TYR A 206 -3.27 1.52 13.92
CA TYR A 206 -3.57 2.80 13.31
C TYR A 206 -3.31 3.97 14.26
N VAL A 207 -3.15 5.15 13.69
CA VAL A 207 -3.17 6.43 14.37
C VAL A 207 -4.31 7.27 13.81
N LEU A 208 -5.15 7.79 14.69
CA LEU A 208 -6.20 8.73 14.32
C LEU A 208 -5.67 10.16 14.27
N ALA A 209 -6.02 10.88 13.20
CA ALA A 209 -5.94 12.32 13.10
C ALA A 209 -7.34 12.85 12.77
N ASP A 210 -7.89 13.71 13.60
CA ASP A 210 -9.26 14.27 13.47
C ASP A 210 -10.35 13.20 13.27
N GLY A 211 -10.21 12.07 13.98
CA GLY A 211 -11.13 10.94 13.92
C GLY A 211 -10.97 10.03 12.69
N ARG A 212 -10.03 10.31 11.80
CA ARG A 212 -9.67 9.53 10.61
C ARG A 212 -8.42 8.69 10.87
N PRO A 213 -8.39 7.38 10.52
CA PRO A 213 -7.15 6.62 10.50
C PRO A 213 -6.22 7.17 9.40
N ALA A 214 -5.22 7.92 9.83
CA ALA A 214 -4.31 8.64 8.94
C ALA A 214 -2.98 7.93 8.74
N ILE A 215 -2.53 7.18 9.76
CA ILE A 215 -1.37 6.29 9.66
C ILE A 215 -1.87 4.87 9.95
N ILE A 216 -1.57 3.96 9.05
CA ILE A 216 -1.82 2.53 9.24
C ILE A 216 -0.47 1.84 9.35
N PHE A 217 -0.37 0.90 10.28
CA PHE A 217 0.81 0.06 10.44
C PHE A 217 0.44 -1.40 10.33
N THR A 218 1.13 -2.12 9.46
CA THR A 218 1.08 -3.58 9.37
C THR A 218 2.41 -4.19 9.83
N PRO A 219 2.38 -5.07 10.85
CA PRO A 219 3.56 -5.80 11.29
C PRO A 219 3.70 -7.16 10.60
N ASN A 220 3.11 -7.34 9.40
CA ASN A 220 2.89 -8.66 8.80
C ASN A 220 3.68 -8.88 7.52
N ASP A 221 4.57 -7.97 7.14
CA ASP A 221 5.35 -8.10 5.91
C ASP A 221 4.44 -8.19 4.67
N ASP A 222 3.44 -7.28 4.62
CA ASP A 222 2.44 -7.26 3.56
C ASP A 222 3.07 -6.85 2.22
N GLY A 223 4.13 -6.05 2.23
CA GLY A 223 4.92 -5.69 1.06
C GLY A 223 5.48 -6.90 0.32
N CYS A 224 6.04 -7.86 1.03
CA CYS A 224 6.46 -9.14 0.46
C CYS A 224 5.28 -9.91 -0.16
N GLY A 225 4.07 -9.77 0.40
CA GLY A 225 2.85 -10.36 -0.16
C GLY A 225 2.45 -9.73 -1.51
N TRP A 226 2.82 -8.48 -1.75
CA TRP A 226 2.58 -7.81 -3.03
C TRP A 226 3.63 -8.15 -4.09
N GLU A 227 4.80 -8.64 -3.70
CA GLU A 227 5.84 -8.97 -4.66
C GLU A 227 5.50 -10.18 -5.52
N VAL A 228 6.02 -10.18 -6.74
CA VAL A 228 5.87 -11.29 -7.67
C VAL A 228 7.22 -11.71 -8.25
N SER A 229 7.37 -13.02 -8.40
CA SER A 229 8.48 -13.65 -9.15
C SER A 229 8.10 -13.92 -10.61
N SER A 230 6.80 -14.00 -10.90
CA SER A 230 6.27 -14.17 -12.25
C SER A 230 4.96 -13.40 -12.41
N PRO A 231 4.75 -12.73 -13.55
CA PRO A 231 3.60 -11.86 -13.74
C PRO A 231 2.27 -12.61 -13.72
N PRO A 232 1.15 -11.88 -13.50
CA PRO A 232 -0.19 -12.43 -13.58
C PRO A 232 -0.49 -13.13 -14.89
N THR A 233 -1.31 -14.19 -14.79
CA THR A 233 -1.82 -14.96 -15.93
C THR A 233 -3.33 -15.13 -15.79
N ALA A 234 -4.01 -15.62 -16.84
CA ALA A 234 -5.44 -15.92 -16.75
C ALA A 234 -5.79 -16.97 -15.68
N SER A 235 -4.88 -17.93 -15.43
CA SER A 235 -5.04 -18.96 -14.40
C SER A 235 -4.53 -18.55 -13.02
N ASN A 236 -3.70 -17.50 -12.93
CA ASN A 236 -3.19 -16.94 -11.70
C ASN A 236 -3.18 -15.42 -11.80
N PRO A 237 -4.30 -14.75 -11.54
CA PRO A 237 -4.46 -13.31 -11.77
C PRO A 237 -3.64 -12.43 -10.82
N ILE A 238 -3.07 -12.99 -9.77
CA ILE A 238 -2.17 -12.27 -8.85
C ILE A 238 -0.68 -12.58 -9.09
N GLY A 239 -0.35 -13.39 -10.10
CA GLY A 239 1.02 -13.82 -10.37
C GLY A 239 1.60 -14.78 -9.33
N GLU A 240 2.79 -15.29 -9.58
CA GLU A 240 3.50 -16.11 -8.60
C GLU A 240 4.21 -15.22 -7.58
N GLY A 241 4.05 -15.52 -6.29
CA GLY A 241 4.75 -14.80 -5.22
C GLY A 241 6.24 -15.12 -5.17
N ILE A 242 6.99 -14.25 -4.52
CA ILE A 242 8.36 -14.56 -4.11
C ILE A 242 8.32 -15.61 -2.98
N GLY A 243 9.41 -16.36 -2.81
CA GLY A 243 9.43 -17.52 -1.91
C GLY A 243 9.09 -17.27 -0.43
N HIS A 244 9.17 -16.02 0.03
CA HIS A 244 8.79 -15.63 1.39
C HIS A 244 7.52 -14.76 1.45
N GLY A 245 6.91 -14.41 0.32
CA GLY A 245 5.70 -13.59 0.25
C GLY A 245 4.39 -14.29 0.63
N GLY A 246 4.46 -15.52 1.11
CA GLY A 246 3.29 -16.28 1.57
C GLY A 246 2.53 -17.03 0.47
N SER A 247 1.43 -17.69 0.87
CA SER A 247 0.55 -18.40 -0.06
C SER A 247 -0.25 -17.43 -0.96
N ASN A 248 -0.77 -17.94 -2.08
CA ASN A 248 -1.66 -17.14 -2.93
C ASN A 248 -2.93 -16.69 -2.20
N GLU A 249 -3.44 -17.46 -1.24
CA GLU A 249 -4.57 -17.04 -0.39
C GLU A 249 -4.20 -15.85 0.48
N TYR A 250 -3.03 -15.85 1.08
CA TYR A 250 -2.52 -14.70 1.83
C TYR A 250 -2.34 -13.49 0.92
N ARG A 251 -1.65 -13.65 -0.19
CA ARG A 251 -1.39 -12.58 -1.15
C ARG A 251 -2.68 -11.97 -1.70
N GLU A 252 -3.69 -12.80 -1.97
CA GLU A 252 -5.01 -12.31 -2.40
C GLU A 252 -5.62 -11.37 -1.36
N VAL A 253 -5.53 -11.71 -0.10
CA VAL A 253 -6.11 -10.89 0.98
C VAL A 253 -5.34 -9.59 1.19
N VAL A 254 -4.00 -9.60 1.12
CA VAL A 254 -3.24 -8.34 1.25
C VAL A 254 -3.47 -7.40 0.06
N TYR A 255 -3.76 -7.91 -1.14
CA TYR A 255 -4.21 -7.09 -2.26
C TYR A 255 -5.63 -6.53 -2.05
N GLN A 256 -6.55 -7.33 -1.52
CA GLN A 256 -7.91 -6.88 -1.18
C GLN A 256 -7.85 -5.76 -0.15
N TRP A 257 -7.09 -5.95 0.91
CA TRP A 257 -6.92 -4.95 1.94
C TRP A 257 -6.26 -3.66 1.41
N ALA A 258 -5.21 -3.78 0.61
CA ALA A 258 -4.59 -2.62 -0.01
C ALA A 258 -5.58 -1.85 -0.90
N THR A 259 -6.46 -2.58 -1.61
CA THR A 259 -7.52 -1.96 -2.41
C THR A 259 -8.47 -1.12 -1.55
N ASP A 260 -8.92 -1.67 -0.43
CA ASP A 260 -9.79 -0.95 0.50
C ASP A 260 -9.08 0.25 1.15
N TRP A 261 -7.80 0.10 1.51
CA TRP A 261 -7.01 1.22 2.03
C TRP A 261 -6.84 2.35 1.00
N PHE A 262 -6.53 2.02 -0.24
CA PHE A 262 -6.41 3.03 -1.30
C PHE A 262 -7.74 3.78 -1.50
N LEU A 263 -8.86 3.06 -1.60
CA LEU A 263 -10.18 3.66 -1.74
C LEU A 263 -10.54 4.53 -0.53
N PHE A 264 -10.25 4.05 0.68
CA PHE A 264 -10.45 4.82 1.90
C PHE A 264 -9.67 6.14 1.86
N ALA A 265 -8.37 6.06 1.60
CA ALA A 265 -7.50 7.24 1.60
C ALA A 265 -7.83 8.25 0.48
N LEU A 266 -8.41 7.80 -0.63
CA LEU A 266 -8.86 8.67 -1.72
C LEU A 266 -10.22 9.33 -1.44
N THR A 267 -10.97 8.86 -0.44
CA THR A 267 -12.36 9.29 -0.20
C THR A 267 -12.60 9.93 1.16
N HIS A 268 -11.63 9.88 2.06
CA HIS A 268 -11.69 10.40 3.42
C HIS A 268 -10.47 11.24 3.77
#